data_5955596ea56256d29cd526db4ee8a3fb
#
_entry.id   5955596ea56256d29cd526db4ee8a3fb
#
_cell.length_a   1.000
_cell.length_b   1.000
_cell.length_c   1.000
_cell.angle_alpha   90.00
_cell.angle_beta   90.00
_cell.angle_gamma   90.00
#
_symmetry.space_group_name_H-M   'P 1'
#
loop_
_entity.id
_entity.type
_entity.pdbx_description
1 polymer ?
#
loop_
_entity_poly.entity_id
_entity_poly.type
_entity_poly.pdbx_seq_one_letter_code
_entity_poly.pdbx_strand_id
1 'polypeptide(L)'
;DRGFSKYFLTMKAIADTATENQLAGPGRGSAAGSLVAYALGITQVDPIKYGLQFARFLRKDATDYPDIDYDVSSPMELKEIMQEKWGSTTIVPISNFNTLQLKSLVKDISKLYDIPFAEANAVTSRMVSEATPKAKAKNGIKSGVYIPTFEELMEFSETLQDYLNKYPHIKDHIKVIYGQVRSTSRHAGGVVVGENLDKHMPLIRSGGVIQTPWSEGQNVRHLEPLGFIKFDVLGLASLRMIETAVRHILKRHYDNPNPTFKDVREYYEEHLHPEKIDLTDQKVYKNIFHDGKWGGIFQFTESGAQNFCKQAKPKNIIDVSAITSIYRPGPLGANVDKKYVKAKENPRGINYLNKCVKDITKETYGFLIFQEQ
;
A
#
# COMPACT_ATOMS: atom_id res chain seq x y z
N ASP A 1 11.01 22.94 -15.60
CA ASP A 1 12.47 23.02 -15.81
C ASP A 1 13.19 21.68 -15.67
N ARG A 2 12.52 20.61 -15.15
CA ARG A 2 13.10 19.28 -14.93
C ARG A 2 12.67 18.22 -15.95
N GLY A 3 11.88 18.57 -16.95
CA GLY A 3 11.45 17.67 -18.00
C GLY A 3 10.33 16.71 -17.62
N PHE A 4 9.69 16.87 -16.45
CA PHE A 4 8.63 15.97 -15.97
C PHE A 4 7.24 16.20 -16.61
N SER A 5 7.11 17.15 -17.51
CA SER A 5 5.81 17.49 -18.12
C SER A 5 5.14 16.26 -18.77
N LYS A 6 5.90 15.45 -19.49
CA LYS A 6 5.35 14.23 -20.13
C LYS A 6 4.84 13.23 -19.10
N TYR A 7 5.54 13.08 -17.96
CA TYR A 7 5.10 12.22 -16.87
C TYR A 7 3.73 12.65 -16.32
N PHE A 8 3.57 13.95 -16.01
CA PHE A 8 2.30 14.48 -15.52
C PHE A 8 1.18 14.38 -16.55
N LEU A 9 1.47 14.62 -17.83
CA LEU A 9 0.46 14.48 -18.90
C LEU A 9 0.04 13.02 -19.10
N THR A 10 0.96 12.07 -19.01
CA THR A 10 0.63 10.64 -19.06
C THR A 10 -0.20 10.24 -17.84
N MET A 11 0.19 10.70 -16.65
CA MET A 11 -0.58 10.44 -15.43
C MET A 11 -1.98 11.05 -15.50
N LYS A 12 -2.11 12.26 -16.06
CA LYS A 12 -3.41 12.88 -16.33
C LYS A 12 -4.26 12.03 -17.26
N ALA A 13 -3.71 11.53 -18.36
CA ALA A 13 -4.44 10.68 -19.29
C ALA A 13 -4.95 9.38 -18.62
N ILE A 14 -4.15 8.80 -17.72
CA ILE A 14 -4.56 7.66 -16.88
C ILE A 14 -5.70 8.08 -15.95
N ALA A 15 -5.56 9.20 -15.24
CA ALA A 15 -6.57 9.71 -14.31
C ALA A 15 -7.89 10.06 -15.00
N ASP A 16 -7.85 10.73 -16.16
CA ASP A 16 -9.03 11.03 -16.97
C ASP A 16 -9.75 9.73 -17.38
N THR A 17 -9.01 8.73 -17.87
CA THR A 17 -9.59 7.43 -18.24
C THR A 17 -10.18 6.71 -17.03
N ALA A 18 -9.52 6.79 -15.87
CA ALA A 18 -10.06 6.20 -14.64
C ALA A 18 -11.38 6.87 -14.23
N THR A 19 -11.40 8.20 -14.12
CA THR A 19 -12.56 8.96 -13.65
C THR A 19 -13.76 8.93 -14.61
N GLU A 20 -13.54 8.60 -15.88
CA GLU A 20 -14.61 8.33 -16.85
C GLU A 20 -15.31 6.98 -16.62
N ASN A 21 -14.64 6.01 -15.97
CA ASN A 21 -15.09 4.62 -15.90
C ASN A 21 -15.30 4.06 -14.50
N GLN A 22 -14.66 4.64 -13.48
CA GLN A 22 -14.73 4.18 -12.10
C GLN A 22 -14.37 5.29 -11.10
N LEU A 23 -14.65 5.10 -9.81
CA LEU A 23 -14.23 6.05 -8.79
C LEU A 23 -12.70 5.96 -8.57
N ALA A 24 -12.09 7.13 -8.47
CA ALA A 24 -10.70 7.30 -8.08
C ALA A 24 -10.61 7.88 -6.66
N GLY A 25 -9.53 7.57 -5.96
CA GLY A 25 -9.25 8.11 -4.63
C GLY A 25 -8.89 9.60 -4.68
N PRO A 26 -9.11 10.32 -3.58
CA PRO A 26 -8.85 11.77 -3.54
C PRO A 26 -7.38 12.13 -3.61
N GLY A 27 -6.50 11.20 -3.28
CA GLY A 27 -5.05 11.37 -3.29
C GLY A 27 -4.38 10.38 -2.36
N ARG A 28 -3.16 10.01 -2.69
CA ARG A 28 -2.34 9.09 -1.91
C ARG A 28 -0.90 9.58 -1.85
N GLY A 29 -0.25 9.34 -0.69
CA GLY A 29 1.16 9.65 -0.51
C GLY A 29 1.48 11.13 -0.69
N SER A 30 2.68 11.42 -1.14
CA SER A 30 3.20 12.79 -1.27
C SER A 30 2.62 13.60 -2.42
N ALA A 31 1.99 12.95 -3.40
CA ALA A 31 1.40 13.61 -4.57
C ALA A 31 0.31 14.62 -4.20
N ALA A 32 -0.38 14.44 -3.07
CA ALA A 32 -1.35 15.40 -2.54
C ALA A 32 -0.75 16.79 -2.25
N GLY A 33 0.58 16.90 -2.06
CA GLY A 33 1.29 18.18 -1.90
C GLY A 33 1.56 18.93 -3.21
N SER A 34 1.17 18.38 -4.38
CA SER A 34 1.43 18.97 -5.68
C SER A 34 0.21 19.75 -6.21
N LEU A 35 0.34 21.08 -6.30
CA LEU A 35 -0.66 21.92 -6.93
C LEU A 35 -0.86 21.57 -8.41
N VAL A 36 0.18 21.14 -9.11
CA VAL A 36 0.09 20.68 -10.50
C VAL A 36 -0.77 19.43 -10.61
N ALA A 37 -0.57 18.45 -9.72
CA ALA A 37 -1.38 17.23 -9.70
C ALA A 37 -2.85 17.54 -9.40
N TYR A 38 -3.13 18.47 -8.49
CA TYR A 38 -4.48 18.95 -8.19
C TYR A 38 -5.12 19.67 -9.39
N ALA A 39 -4.41 20.62 -10.00
CA ALA A 39 -4.90 21.36 -11.16
C ALA A 39 -5.15 20.47 -12.40
N LEU A 40 -4.42 19.38 -12.54
CA LEU A 40 -4.60 18.38 -13.60
C LEU A 40 -5.70 17.35 -13.28
N GLY A 41 -6.31 17.38 -12.10
CA GLY A 41 -7.32 16.42 -11.69
C GLY A 41 -6.76 15.03 -11.31
N ILE A 42 -5.45 14.92 -11.12
CA ILE A 42 -4.80 13.69 -10.64
C ILE A 42 -5.11 13.48 -9.16
N THR A 43 -5.15 14.55 -8.37
CA THR A 43 -5.58 14.53 -6.96
C THR A 43 -6.79 15.44 -6.76
N GLN A 44 -7.61 15.16 -5.73
CA GLN A 44 -8.83 15.91 -5.39
C GLN A 44 -8.66 16.71 -4.09
N VAL A 45 -7.43 16.79 -3.57
CA VAL A 45 -7.10 17.50 -2.33
C VAL A 45 -6.33 18.77 -2.68
N ASP A 46 -6.90 19.92 -2.32
CA ASP A 46 -6.24 21.22 -2.52
C ASP A 46 -5.06 21.39 -1.54
N PRO A 47 -3.80 21.36 -2.03
CA PRO A 47 -2.64 21.47 -1.16
C PRO A 47 -2.53 22.83 -0.46
N ILE A 48 -3.09 23.89 -1.02
CA ILE A 48 -3.07 25.21 -0.43
C ILE A 48 -4.03 25.27 0.76
N LYS A 49 -5.24 24.79 0.58
CA LYS A 49 -6.28 24.71 1.62
C LYS A 49 -5.80 23.95 2.87
N TYR A 50 -5.06 22.86 2.68
CA TYR A 50 -4.56 22.02 3.76
C TYR A 50 -3.12 22.31 4.18
N GLY A 51 -2.48 23.33 3.62
CA GLY A 51 -1.10 23.72 3.96
C GLY A 51 -0.06 22.63 3.66
N LEU A 52 -0.29 21.81 2.64
CA LEU A 52 0.61 20.72 2.29
C LEU A 52 1.85 21.27 1.57
N GLN A 53 3.01 20.70 1.88
CA GLN A 53 4.29 21.20 1.38
C GLN A 53 4.70 20.47 0.09
N PHE A 54 4.93 21.22 -0.99
CA PHE A 54 5.43 20.69 -2.26
C PHE A 54 6.78 19.98 -2.14
N ALA A 55 7.66 20.47 -1.27
CA ALA A 55 8.98 19.87 -1.02
C ALA A 55 8.89 18.40 -0.52
N ARG A 56 7.75 18.01 0.05
CA ARG A 56 7.46 16.62 0.44
C ARG A 56 7.24 15.72 -0.75
N PHE A 57 6.65 16.23 -1.82
CA PHE A 57 6.42 15.52 -3.07
C PHE A 57 7.67 15.48 -3.95
N LEU A 58 8.31 16.65 -4.16
CA LEU A 58 9.47 16.76 -5.04
C LEU A 58 10.48 17.77 -4.47
N ARG A 59 11.66 17.29 -4.12
CA ARG A 59 12.76 18.13 -3.65
C ARG A 59 13.46 18.83 -4.82
N LYS A 60 14.11 19.98 -4.54
CA LYS A 60 14.85 20.73 -5.56
C LYS A 60 15.99 19.94 -6.20
N ASP A 61 16.61 19.06 -5.45
CA ASP A 61 17.76 18.22 -5.84
C ASP A 61 17.35 16.81 -6.32
N ALA A 62 16.05 16.51 -6.43
CA ALA A 62 15.60 15.22 -6.89
C ALA A 62 16.03 14.95 -8.34
N THR A 63 16.63 13.82 -8.58
CA THR A 63 17.02 13.31 -9.90
C THR A 63 16.03 12.32 -10.46
N ASP A 64 15.34 11.62 -9.57
CA ASP A 64 14.35 10.61 -9.91
C ASP A 64 13.01 11.24 -10.33
N TYR A 65 12.23 10.48 -11.09
CA TYR A 65 10.86 10.88 -11.43
C TYR A 65 10.00 11.00 -10.16
N PRO A 66 8.99 11.90 -10.19
CA PRO A 66 7.99 11.94 -9.13
C PRO A 66 7.27 10.59 -9.05
N ASP A 67 6.93 10.17 -7.83
CA ASP A 67 6.16 8.95 -7.58
C ASP A 67 4.71 9.33 -7.23
N ILE A 68 3.79 9.04 -8.15
CA ILE A 68 2.36 9.29 -7.97
C ILE A 68 1.65 7.94 -7.87
N ASP A 69 1.25 7.60 -6.66
CA ASP A 69 0.32 6.50 -6.39
C ASP A 69 -1.11 6.94 -6.71
N TYR A 70 -1.83 6.17 -7.53
CA TYR A 70 -3.18 6.50 -7.95
C TYR A 70 -4.16 5.41 -7.56
N ASP A 71 -5.06 5.73 -6.61
CA ASP A 71 -6.06 4.79 -6.11
C ASP A 71 -7.29 4.75 -7.01
N VAL A 72 -7.74 3.54 -7.36
CA VAL A 72 -8.93 3.29 -8.17
C VAL A 72 -9.75 2.12 -7.59
N SER A 73 -11.02 2.01 -7.98
CA SER A 73 -11.87 0.92 -7.51
C SER A 73 -11.48 -0.44 -8.10
N SER A 74 -10.96 -0.50 -9.33
CA SER A 74 -10.50 -1.72 -10.01
C SER A 74 -9.33 -1.45 -10.96
N PRO A 75 -8.08 -1.68 -10.52
CA PRO A 75 -6.90 -1.54 -11.38
C PRO A 75 -6.93 -2.46 -12.60
N MET A 76 -7.52 -3.65 -12.48
CA MET A 76 -7.59 -4.60 -13.60
C MET A 76 -8.48 -4.08 -14.71
N GLU A 77 -9.70 -3.64 -14.37
CA GLU A 77 -10.62 -3.05 -15.34
C GLU A 77 -10.01 -1.81 -16.00
N LEU A 78 -9.33 -0.94 -15.21
CA LEU A 78 -8.69 0.24 -15.79
C LEU A 78 -7.58 -0.13 -16.77
N LYS A 79 -6.75 -1.13 -16.46
CA LYS A 79 -5.70 -1.61 -17.36
C LYS A 79 -6.27 -2.15 -18.67
N GLU A 80 -7.36 -2.89 -18.62
CA GLU A 80 -8.08 -3.39 -19.79
C GLU A 80 -8.61 -2.24 -20.65
N ILE A 81 -9.29 -1.27 -20.06
CA ILE A 81 -9.79 -0.07 -20.74
C ILE A 81 -8.65 0.73 -21.39
N MET A 82 -7.53 0.91 -20.68
CA MET A 82 -6.36 1.60 -21.22
C MET A 82 -5.73 0.83 -22.39
N GLN A 83 -5.67 -0.51 -22.30
CA GLN A 83 -5.16 -1.35 -23.38
C GLN A 83 -6.07 -1.34 -24.62
N GLU A 84 -7.38 -1.30 -24.44
CA GLU A 84 -8.34 -1.12 -25.53
C GLU A 84 -8.20 0.27 -26.19
N LYS A 85 -8.00 1.31 -25.38
CA LYS A 85 -7.91 2.70 -25.87
C LYS A 85 -6.57 3.01 -26.55
N TRP A 86 -5.45 2.51 -26.03
CA TRP A 86 -4.10 2.89 -26.47
C TRP A 86 -3.26 1.74 -27.02
N GLY A 87 -3.72 0.51 -26.91
CA GLY A 87 -3.03 -0.70 -27.37
C GLY A 87 -2.31 -1.47 -26.29
N SER A 88 -2.29 -2.80 -26.44
CA SER A 88 -1.69 -3.73 -25.46
C SER A 88 -0.16 -3.70 -25.42
N THR A 89 0.49 -3.09 -26.41
CA THR A 89 1.95 -2.84 -26.46
C THR A 89 2.32 -1.43 -26.02
N THR A 90 1.33 -0.58 -25.76
CA THR A 90 1.49 0.78 -25.19
C THR A 90 1.30 0.79 -23.70
N ILE A 91 0.34 0.02 -23.19
CA ILE A 91 0.07 -0.15 -21.76
C ILE A 91 0.45 -1.58 -21.36
N VAL A 92 1.58 -1.74 -20.70
CA VAL A 92 2.10 -3.05 -20.35
C VAL A 92 2.19 -3.22 -18.83
N PRO A 93 1.42 -4.16 -18.25
CA PRO A 93 1.54 -4.50 -16.82
C PRO A 93 2.95 -4.97 -16.49
N ILE A 94 3.44 -4.56 -15.33
CA ILE A 94 4.75 -4.97 -14.83
C ILE A 94 4.66 -6.41 -14.30
N SER A 95 5.67 -7.21 -14.59
CA SER A 95 5.85 -8.55 -14.02
C SER A 95 6.35 -8.46 -12.58
N ASN A 96 5.92 -9.41 -11.78
CA ASN A 96 6.51 -9.72 -10.50
C ASN A 96 7.03 -11.16 -10.49
N PHE A 97 8.16 -11.40 -9.84
CA PHE A 97 8.77 -12.74 -9.76
C PHE A 97 8.51 -13.34 -8.39
N ASN A 98 7.79 -14.46 -8.38
CA ASN A 98 7.57 -15.22 -7.15
C ASN A 98 8.77 -16.13 -6.94
N THR A 99 9.46 -15.97 -5.82
CA THR A 99 10.61 -16.79 -5.44
C THR A 99 10.19 -17.94 -4.52
N LEU A 100 10.95 -19.02 -4.57
CA LEU A 100 10.76 -20.17 -3.70
C LEU A 100 11.14 -19.81 -2.28
N GLN A 101 10.12 -19.75 -1.41
CA GLN A 101 10.29 -19.46 0.01
C GLN A 101 10.30 -20.76 0.82
N LEU A 102 11.06 -20.78 1.92
CA LEU A 102 11.34 -22.01 2.66
C LEU A 102 10.08 -22.81 3.04
N LYS A 103 9.01 -22.14 3.47
CA LYS A 103 7.78 -22.80 3.91
C LYS A 103 7.09 -23.61 2.79
N SER A 104 7.07 -23.08 1.56
CA SER A 104 6.54 -23.80 0.40
C SER A 104 7.55 -24.81 -0.13
N LEU A 105 8.83 -24.43 -0.16
CA LEU A 105 9.89 -25.26 -0.71
C LEU A 105 10.08 -26.56 0.06
N VAL A 106 10.05 -26.54 1.40
CA VAL A 106 10.09 -27.76 2.22
C VAL A 106 8.96 -28.72 1.81
N LYS A 107 7.73 -28.21 1.62
CA LYS A 107 6.58 -29.04 1.22
C LYS A 107 6.72 -29.58 -0.21
N ASP A 108 7.16 -28.73 -1.14
CA ASP A 108 7.30 -29.09 -2.54
C ASP A 108 8.40 -30.18 -2.72
N ILE A 109 9.55 -30.04 -2.05
CA ILE A 109 10.63 -31.04 -2.11
C ILE A 109 10.23 -32.30 -1.36
N SER A 110 9.58 -32.21 -0.22
CA SER A 110 9.09 -33.36 0.54
C SER A 110 8.13 -34.20 -0.31
N LYS A 111 7.26 -33.55 -1.07
CA LYS A 111 6.36 -34.24 -2.01
C LYS A 111 7.10 -34.99 -3.11
N LEU A 112 8.22 -34.43 -3.60
CA LEU A 112 9.06 -35.09 -4.62
C LEU A 112 9.65 -36.41 -4.12
N TYR A 113 9.86 -36.54 -2.81
CA TYR A 113 10.40 -37.72 -2.15
C TYR A 113 9.34 -38.55 -1.43
N ASP A 114 8.07 -38.40 -1.81
CA ASP A 114 6.92 -39.14 -1.26
C ASP A 114 6.79 -39.03 0.28
N ILE A 115 7.32 -37.98 0.89
CA ILE A 115 7.16 -37.75 2.31
C ILE A 115 5.74 -37.25 2.59
N PRO A 116 5.05 -37.79 3.61
CA PRO A 116 3.68 -37.43 3.92
C PRO A 116 3.51 -35.91 4.13
N PHE A 117 2.53 -35.32 3.44
CA PHE A 117 2.24 -33.88 3.55
C PHE A 117 2.01 -33.41 4.99
N ALA A 118 1.36 -34.25 5.81
CA ALA A 118 1.10 -33.94 7.21
C ALA A 118 2.40 -33.68 8.00
N GLU A 119 3.46 -34.46 7.73
CA GLU A 119 4.77 -34.29 8.38
C GLU A 119 5.43 -32.98 7.94
N ALA A 120 5.53 -32.71 6.64
CA ALA A 120 6.08 -31.47 6.11
C ALA A 120 5.28 -30.24 6.57
N ASN A 121 3.95 -30.37 6.68
CA ASN A 121 3.08 -29.31 7.14
C ASN A 121 3.25 -29.00 8.63
N ALA A 122 3.44 -30.02 9.46
CA ALA A 122 3.71 -29.84 10.89
C ALA A 122 4.99 -29.03 11.11
N VAL A 123 6.07 -29.38 10.40
CA VAL A 123 7.36 -28.66 10.46
C VAL A 123 7.19 -27.22 10.00
N THR A 124 6.63 -27.00 8.83
CA THR A 124 6.49 -25.64 8.24
C THR A 124 5.54 -24.73 9.03
N SER A 125 4.67 -25.31 9.85
CA SER A 125 3.78 -24.53 10.72
C SER A 125 4.49 -24.02 11.99
N ARG A 126 5.52 -24.72 12.45
CA ARG A 126 6.23 -24.42 13.71
C ARG A 126 7.54 -23.66 13.52
N MET A 127 8.32 -23.96 12.47
CA MET A 127 9.68 -23.45 12.28
C MET A 127 9.80 -21.93 12.42
N VAL A 128 8.84 -21.15 11.87
CA VAL A 128 8.88 -19.69 11.94
C VAL A 128 8.61 -19.19 13.38
N SER A 129 7.65 -19.78 14.07
CA SER A 129 7.33 -19.39 15.46
C SER A 129 8.45 -19.74 16.43
N GLU A 130 9.18 -20.82 16.20
CA GLU A 130 10.34 -21.22 16.99
C GLU A 130 11.54 -20.29 16.77
N ALA A 131 11.85 -19.96 15.53
CA ALA A 131 13.02 -19.17 15.18
C ALA A 131 12.85 -17.66 15.44
N THR A 132 11.65 -17.11 15.25
CA THR A 132 11.43 -15.65 15.31
C THR A 132 11.89 -15.02 16.64
N PRO A 133 11.57 -15.55 17.83
CA PRO A 133 12.01 -14.94 19.08
C PRO A 133 13.54 -14.94 19.23
N LYS A 134 14.18 -16.06 18.88
CA LYS A 134 15.64 -16.23 18.96
C LYS A 134 16.37 -15.31 17.97
N ALA A 135 15.88 -15.24 16.72
CA ALA A 135 16.43 -14.37 15.70
C ALA A 135 16.27 -12.87 16.05
N LYS A 136 15.12 -12.48 16.59
CA LYS A 136 14.93 -11.12 17.12
C LYS A 136 15.92 -10.77 18.22
N ALA A 137 16.13 -11.68 19.17
CA ALA A 137 17.07 -11.48 20.26
C ALA A 137 18.49 -11.32 19.73
N LYS A 138 18.92 -12.17 18.79
CA LYS A 138 20.23 -12.09 18.12
C LYS A 138 20.46 -10.74 17.43
N ASN A 139 19.44 -10.22 16.78
CA ASN A 139 19.50 -8.96 16.01
C ASN A 139 19.13 -7.72 16.85
N GLY A 140 18.91 -7.85 18.15
CA GLY A 140 18.56 -6.73 19.03
C GLY A 140 17.18 -6.10 18.74
N ILE A 141 16.29 -6.82 18.06
CA ILE A 141 14.96 -6.33 17.66
C ILE A 141 13.97 -6.57 18.80
N LYS A 142 13.61 -5.52 19.51
CA LYS A 142 12.74 -5.59 20.69
C LYS A 142 11.25 -5.69 20.39
N SER A 143 10.78 -5.21 19.21
CA SER A 143 9.36 -5.17 18.85
C SER A 143 9.18 -5.13 17.33
N GLY A 144 7.92 -5.32 16.85
CA GLY A 144 7.57 -5.32 15.43
C GLY A 144 7.55 -6.72 14.81
N VAL A 145 7.10 -6.79 13.54
CA VAL A 145 7.11 -8.02 12.74
C VAL A 145 8.54 -8.27 12.24
N TYR A 146 9.01 -9.49 12.39
CA TYR A 146 10.30 -9.94 11.88
C TYR A 146 10.14 -11.29 11.19
N ILE A 147 10.70 -11.40 10.00
CA ILE A 147 10.71 -12.64 9.23
C ILE A 147 12.15 -13.16 9.28
N PRO A 148 12.42 -14.31 9.95
CA PRO A 148 13.74 -14.89 9.99
C PRO A 148 14.27 -15.22 8.60
N THR A 149 15.57 -15.03 8.41
CA THR A 149 16.26 -15.49 7.21
C THR A 149 16.34 -17.01 7.15
N PHE A 150 16.75 -17.55 5.99
CA PHE A 150 16.96 -19.00 5.87
C PHE A 150 17.96 -19.52 6.87
N GLU A 151 19.07 -18.83 7.06
CA GLU A 151 20.14 -19.20 7.99
C GLU A 151 19.64 -19.17 9.43
N GLU A 152 18.84 -18.17 9.79
CA GLU A 152 18.25 -18.07 11.14
C GLU A 152 17.21 -19.15 11.40
N LEU A 153 16.42 -19.53 10.39
CA LEU A 153 15.51 -20.67 10.51
C LEU A 153 16.27 -21.97 10.71
N MET A 154 17.38 -22.15 9.99
CA MET A 154 18.27 -23.30 10.16
C MET A 154 18.98 -23.32 11.52
N GLU A 155 19.32 -22.15 12.07
CA GLU A 155 20.00 -22.02 13.35
C GLU A 155 19.06 -22.20 14.55
N PHE A 156 17.83 -21.69 14.47
CA PHE A 156 16.96 -21.52 15.64
C PHE A 156 15.71 -22.39 15.69
N SER A 157 15.38 -23.11 14.61
CA SER A 157 14.24 -24.04 14.61
C SER A 157 14.70 -25.47 14.80
N GLU A 158 14.50 -26.01 15.99
CA GLU A 158 14.77 -27.42 16.32
C GLU A 158 13.92 -28.35 15.45
N THR A 159 12.63 -28.03 15.28
CA THR A 159 11.72 -28.82 14.43
C THR A 159 12.22 -28.91 12.98
N LEU A 160 12.77 -27.83 12.42
CA LEU A 160 13.34 -27.85 11.07
C LEU A 160 14.65 -28.65 11.02
N GLN A 161 15.52 -28.47 12.03
CA GLN A 161 16.77 -29.22 12.12
C GLN A 161 16.54 -30.73 12.20
N ASP A 162 15.65 -31.18 13.08
CA ASP A 162 15.29 -32.60 13.24
C ASP A 162 14.74 -33.18 11.94
N TYR A 163 13.87 -32.42 11.26
CA TYR A 163 13.32 -32.83 9.97
C TYR A 163 14.39 -32.97 8.90
N LEU A 164 15.29 -32.02 8.79
CA LEU A 164 16.39 -32.06 7.82
C LEU A 164 17.48 -33.07 8.17
N ASN A 165 17.65 -33.41 9.45
CA ASN A 165 18.50 -34.52 9.88
C ASN A 165 17.88 -35.87 9.51
N LYS A 166 16.57 -36.01 9.65
CA LYS A 166 15.83 -37.20 9.20
C LYS A 166 15.86 -37.38 7.68
N TYR A 167 15.83 -36.29 6.94
CA TYR A 167 15.81 -36.26 5.47
C TYR A 167 16.96 -35.40 4.90
N PRO A 168 18.23 -35.82 5.03
CA PRO A 168 19.38 -34.95 4.71
C PRO A 168 19.45 -34.51 3.24
N HIS A 169 18.96 -35.33 2.31
CA HIS A 169 18.90 -35.02 0.88
C HIS A 169 17.99 -33.81 0.57
N ILE A 170 16.95 -33.57 1.39
CA ILE A 170 16.08 -32.38 1.26
C ILE A 170 16.84 -31.09 1.54
N LYS A 171 17.75 -31.12 2.53
CA LYS A 171 18.56 -29.96 2.92
C LYS A 171 19.41 -29.43 1.76
N ASP A 172 20.03 -30.32 1.03
CA ASP A 172 20.91 -29.94 -0.08
C ASP A 172 20.12 -29.35 -1.24
N HIS A 173 18.96 -29.89 -1.55
CA HIS A 173 18.09 -29.33 -2.56
C HIS A 173 17.52 -27.96 -2.15
N ILE A 174 17.12 -27.81 -0.88
CA ILE A 174 16.64 -26.52 -0.37
C ILE A 174 17.70 -25.45 -0.53
N LYS A 175 18.97 -25.73 -0.16
CA LYS A 175 20.07 -24.77 -0.28
C LYS A 175 20.29 -24.25 -1.70
N VAL A 176 20.13 -25.12 -2.69
CA VAL A 176 20.34 -24.79 -4.11
C VAL A 176 19.16 -23.98 -4.68
N ILE A 177 17.94 -24.33 -4.27
CA ILE A 177 16.72 -23.82 -4.92
C ILE A 177 16.11 -22.62 -4.16
N TYR A 178 16.44 -22.45 -2.88
CA TYR A 178 15.91 -21.37 -2.06
C TYR A 178 16.16 -19.99 -2.67
N GLY A 179 15.14 -19.18 -2.76
CA GLY A 179 15.22 -17.84 -3.35
C GLY A 179 15.21 -17.79 -4.88
N GLN A 180 15.29 -18.94 -5.56
CA GLN A 180 15.18 -18.97 -7.02
C GLN A 180 13.77 -18.60 -7.48
N VAL A 181 13.67 -18.05 -8.68
CA VAL A 181 12.38 -17.69 -9.29
C VAL A 181 11.59 -18.96 -9.61
N ARG A 182 10.38 -19.04 -9.07
CA ARG A 182 9.43 -20.13 -9.32
C ARG A 182 8.50 -19.84 -10.50
N SER A 183 7.96 -18.63 -10.51
CA SER A 183 6.97 -18.22 -11.52
C SER A 183 6.91 -16.71 -11.63
N THR A 184 6.33 -16.26 -12.73
CA THR A 184 5.96 -14.86 -12.91
C THR A 184 4.50 -14.64 -12.51
N SER A 185 4.21 -13.48 -11.94
CA SER A 185 2.87 -12.96 -11.69
C SER A 185 2.79 -11.52 -12.17
N ARG A 186 1.61 -10.94 -12.16
CA ARG A 186 1.45 -9.51 -12.47
C ARG A 186 1.64 -8.67 -11.21
N HIS A 187 2.35 -7.55 -11.34
CA HIS A 187 2.36 -6.52 -10.29
C HIS A 187 0.94 -5.99 -10.07
N ALA A 188 0.53 -5.84 -8.83
CA ALA A 188 -0.86 -5.47 -8.49
C ALA A 188 -1.27 -4.12 -9.10
N GLY A 189 -0.39 -3.12 -9.05
CA GLY A 189 -0.64 -1.75 -9.50
C GLY A 189 0.16 -1.31 -10.71
N GLY A 190 1.44 -1.68 -10.79
CA GLY A 190 2.40 -1.10 -11.75
C GLY A 190 2.10 -1.38 -13.21
N VAL A 191 2.21 -0.35 -14.01
CA VAL A 191 2.21 -0.41 -15.48
C VAL A 191 3.34 0.42 -16.05
N VAL A 192 3.89 0.00 -17.19
CA VAL A 192 4.76 0.82 -18.04
C VAL A 192 3.89 1.38 -19.17
N VAL A 193 4.07 2.66 -19.46
CA VAL A 193 3.38 3.34 -20.54
C VAL A 193 4.42 3.86 -21.54
N GLY A 194 4.27 3.50 -22.80
CA GLY A 194 5.17 3.95 -23.87
C GLY A 194 4.74 3.44 -25.24
N GLU A 195 5.09 4.16 -26.29
CA GLU A 195 4.76 3.75 -27.64
C GLU A 195 5.61 2.55 -28.07
N ASN A 196 4.97 1.52 -28.66
CA ASN A 196 5.63 0.34 -29.23
C ASN A 196 6.64 -0.32 -28.26
N LEU A 197 6.25 -0.57 -27.01
CA LEU A 197 7.12 -1.17 -25.99
C LEU A 197 7.70 -2.53 -26.42
N ASP A 198 7.00 -3.26 -27.29
CA ASP A 198 7.47 -4.51 -27.91
C ASP A 198 8.73 -4.35 -28.78
N LYS A 199 9.02 -3.13 -29.27
CA LYS A 199 10.26 -2.81 -29.99
C LYS A 199 11.42 -2.43 -29.05
N HIS A 200 11.10 -2.11 -27.80
CA HIS A 200 12.07 -1.63 -26.81
C HIS A 200 12.42 -2.66 -25.74
N MET A 201 11.53 -3.64 -25.51
CA MET A 201 11.74 -4.75 -24.58
C MET A 201 11.08 -6.03 -25.06
N PRO A 202 11.64 -7.22 -24.78
CA PRO A 202 11.04 -8.51 -25.15
C PRO A 202 9.87 -8.82 -24.23
N LEU A 203 8.65 -8.42 -24.62
CA LEU A 203 7.45 -8.67 -23.83
C LEU A 203 7.19 -10.16 -23.66
N ILE A 204 6.75 -10.57 -22.48
CA ILE A 204 6.40 -11.96 -22.16
C ILE A 204 4.89 -12.13 -22.03
N ARG A 205 4.41 -13.37 -22.25
CA ARG A 205 3.01 -13.72 -22.01
C ARG A 205 2.92 -14.66 -20.81
N SER A 206 2.19 -14.25 -19.79
CA SER A 206 1.94 -15.04 -18.60
C SER A 206 0.46 -15.02 -18.24
N GLY A 207 -0.15 -16.19 -18.09
CA GLY A 207 -1.59 -16.29 -17.82
C GLY A 207 -2.46 -15.63 -18.90
N GLY A 208 -2.03 -15.68 -20.17
CA GLY A 208 -2.77 -15.08 -21.30
C GLY A 208 -2.55 -13.57 -21.49
N VAL A 209 -1.88 -12.89 -20.57
CA VAL A 209 -1.66 -11.44 -20.59
C VAL A 209 -0.22 -11.09 -20.95
N ILE A 210 -0.05 -10.09 -21.81
CA ILE A 210 1.26 -9.50 -22.15
C ILE A 210 1.72 -8.67 -20.96
N GLN A 211 2.99 -8.85 -20.55
CA GLN A 211 3.61 -8.09 -19.46
C GLN A 211 5.10 -7.90 -19.68
N THR A 212 5.73 -7.05 -18.88
CA THR A 212 7.17 -6.76 -19.00
C THR A 212 7.99 -8.00 -18.67
N PRO A 213 9.19 -8.16 -19.28
CA PRO A 213 10.09 -9.29 -18.96
C PRO A 213 10.79 -9.10 -17.62
N TRP A 214 10.79 -7.88 -17.10
CA TRP A 214 11.49 -7.45 -15.89
C TRP A 214 10.51 -6.88 -14.86
N SER A 215 10.93 -6.88 -13.60
CA SER A 215 10.16 -6.33 -12.48
C SER A 215 10.67 -4.94 -12.09
N GLU A 216 9.79 -4.16 -11.48
CA GLU A 216 10.11 -2.89 -10.84
C GLU A 216 9.38 -2.78 -9.50
N GLY A 217 10.12 -2.69 -8.41
CA GLY A 217 9.57 -2.65 -7.07
C GLY A 217 10.57 -2.08 -6.07
N GLN A 218 10.21 -2.11 -4.81
CA GLN A 218 10.99 -1.49 -3.75
C GLN A 218 12.43 -2.05 -3.63
N ASN A 219 12.61 -3.35 -3.85
CA ASN A 219 13.89 -4.05 -3.70
C ASN A 219 14.48 -4.54 -5.03
N VAL A 220 13.80 -4.32 -6.14
CA VAL A 220 14.19 -4.82 -7.47
C VAL A 220 13.90 -3.75 -8.49
N ARG A 221 14.94 -3.08 -8.98
CA ARG A 221 14.85 -2.03 -9.98
C ARG A 221 15.49 -2.47 -11.27
N HIS A 222 14.69 -2.97 -12.20
CA HIS A 222 15.16 -3.40 -13.52
C HIS A 222 14.75 -2.43 -14.64
N LEU A 223 13.55 -1.84 -14.55
CA LEU A 223 12.96 -1.04 -15.63
C LEU A 223 13.43 0.41 -15.60
N GLU A 224 13.49 1.02 -14.42
CA GLU A 224 13.91 2.42 -14.25
C GLU A 224 15.35 2.67 -14.78
N PRO A 225 16.36 1.82 -14.50
CA PRO A 225 17.71 1.99 -15.06
C PRO A 225 17.78 1.88 -16.59
N LEU A 226 16.79 1.25 -17.21
CA LEU A 226 16.65 1.14 -18.67
C LEU A 226 15.87 2.31 -19.28
N GLY A 227 15.43 3.27 -18.46
CA GLY A 227 14.69 4.45 -18.90
C GLY A 227 13.18 4.27 -18.98
N PHE A 228 12.63 3.14 -18.52
CA PHE A 228 11.19 2.93 -18.47
C PHE A 228 10.59 3.50 -17.19
N ILE A 229 9.45 4.16 -17.32
CA ILE A 229 8.77 4.79 -16.20
C ILE A 229 7.60 3.92 -15.76
N LYS A 230 7.56 3.61 -14.47
CA LYS A 230 6.46 2.93 -13.81
C LYS A 230 5.38 3.93 -13.39
N PHE A 231 4.13 3.57 -13.66
CA PHE A 231 2.95 4.24 -13.11
C PHE A 231 2.22 3.29 -12.19
N ASP A 232 1.96 3.71 -10.95
CA ASP A 232 1.29 2.88 -9.95
C ASP A 232 -0.20 3.19 -9.87
N VAL A 233 -1.02 2.24 -10.35
CA VAL A 233 -2.47 2.25 -10.23
C VAL A 233 -2.88 1.21 -9.20
N LEU A 234 -3.33 1.65 -8.04
CA LEU A 234 -3.56 0.82 -6.88
C LEU A 234 -5.05 0.58 -6.62
N GLY A 235 -5.41 -0.63 -6.23
CA GLY A 235 -6.78 -0.98 -5.88
C GLY A 235 -7.14 -0.54 -4.47
N LEU A 236 -8.27 0.16 -4.33
CA LEU A 236 -8.85 0.50 -3.04
C LEU A 236 -10.27 -0.04 -2.95
N ALA A 237 -10.45 -1.14 -2.20
CA ALA A 237 -11.74 -1.80 -2.05
C ALA A 237 -12.86 -0.88 -1.55
N SER A 238 -12.53 0.11 -0.73
CA SER A 238 -13.49 1.11 -0.24
C SER A 238 -14.13 1.91 -1.37
N LEU A 239 -13.41 2.20 -2.47
CA LEU A 239 -13.98 2.90 -3.63
C LEU A 239 -15.04 2.04 -4.33
N ARG A 240 -14.79 0.73 -4.49
CA ARG A 240 -15.79 -0.19 -5.06
C ARG A 240 -17.02 -0.31 -4.14
N MET A 241 -16.83 -0.29 -2.82
CA MET A 241 -17.93 -0.29 -1.86
C MET A 241 -18.77 0.99 -1.99
N ILE A 242 -18.14 2.15 -2.14
CA ILE A 242 -18.81 3.44 -2.36
C ILE A 242 -19.59 3.42 -3.68
N GLU A 243 -19.00 2.98 -4.78
CA GLU A 243 -19.70 2.85 -6.07
C GLU A 243 -20.96 2.00 -5.94
N THR A 244 -20.83 0.84 -5.27
CA THR A 244 -21.95 -0.08 -5.08
C THR A 244 -23.04 0.55 -4.21
N ALA A 245 -22.66 1.21 -3.13
CA ALA A 245 -23.59 1.90 -2.25
C ALA A 245 -24.35 3.02 -2.99
N VAL A 246 -23.65 3.84 -3.78
CA VAL A 246 -24.27 4.91 -4.58
C VAL A 246 -25.24 4.34 -5.61
N ARG A 247 -24.89 3.24 -6.29
CA ARG A 247 -25.82 2.56 -7.21
C ARG A 247 -27.11 2.11 -6.51
N HIS A 248 -26.99 1.59 -5.28
CA HIS A 248 -28.17 1.23 -4.48
C HIS A 248 -28.99 2.45 -4.04
N ILE A 249 -28.34 3.55 -3.68
CA ILE A 249 -29.02 4.81 -3.34
C ILE A 249 -29.81 5.34 -4.56
N LEU A 250 -29.17 5.39 -5.72
CA LEU A 250 -29.79 5.86 -6.96
C LEU A 250 -31.01 5.01 -7.35
N LYS A 251 -30.91 3.69 -7.20
CA LYS A 251 -32.04 2.77 -7.45
C LYS A 251 -33.21 2.98 -6.49
N ARG A 252 -32.93 3.24 -5.21
CA ARG A 252 -33.97 3.28 -4.18
C ARG A 252 -34.62 4.65 -4.00
N HIS A 253 -33.86 5.72 -4.24
CA HIS A 253 -34.27 7.06 -3.83
C HIS A 253 -34.34 8.06 -4.99
N TYR A 254 -33.82 7.70 -6.19
CA TYR A 254 -33.76 8.59 -7.34
C TYR A 254 -34.46 8.02 -8.58
N ASP A 255 -35.30 7.00 -8.40
CA ASP A 255 -36.07 6.32 -9.48
C ASP A 255 -35.21 5.91 -10.70
N ASN A 256 -33.93 5.63 -10.49
CA ASN A 256 -33.03 5.16 -11.51
C ASN A 256 -32.76 3.65 -11.37
N PRO A 257 -33.51 2.78 -12.07
CA PRO A 257 -33.40 1.33 -11.89
C PRO A 257 -32.07 0.75 -12.38
N ASN A 258 -31.39 1.42 -13.32
CA ASN A 258 -30.15 0.98 -13.93
C ASN A 258 -29.12 2.12 -13.99
N PRO A 259 -28.56 2.53 -12.82
CA PRO A 259 -27.63 3.65 -12.79
C PRO A 259 -26.35 3.33 -13.57
N THR A 260 -25.99 4.22 -14.48
CA THR A 260 -24.71 4.18 -15.20
C THR A 260 -23.58 4.63 -14.30
N PHE A 261 -22.31 4.45 -14.71
CA PHE A 261 -21.21 5.01 -13.95
C PHE A 261 -21.25 6.56 -13.96
N LYS A 262 -21.73 7.18 -15.02
CA LYS A 262 -21.93 8.64 -15.08
C LYS A 262 -22.82 9.13 -13.93
N ASP A 263 -23.95 8.45 -13.68
CA ASP A 263 -24.85 8.80 -12.59
C ASP A 263 -24.17 8.63 -11.21
N VAL A 264 -23.36 7.58 -11.04
CA VAL A 264 -22.57 7.37 -9.82
C VAL A 264 -21.56 8.49 -9.61
N ARG A 265 -20.88 8.92 -10.67
CA ARG A 265 -19.90 10.01 -10.62
C ARG A 265 -20.56 11.34 -10.29
N GLU A 266 -21.69 11.68 -10.90
CA GLU A 266 -22.44 12.89 -10.61
C GLU A 266 -22.87 12.94 -9.14
N TYR A 267 -23.40 11.82 -8.60
CA TYR A 267 -23.72 11.72 -7.18
C TYR A 267 -22.50 11.88 -6.28
N TYR A 268 -21.37 11.27 -6.64
CA TYR A 268 -20.11 11.39 -5.90
C TYR A 268 -19.62 12.84 -5.86
N GLU A 269 -19.58 13.51 -6.99
CA GLU A 269 -19.13 14.91 -7.10
C GLU A 269 -20.03 15.87 -6.29
N GLU A 270 -21.33 15.61 -6.24
CA GLU A 270 -22.27 16.46 -5.51
C GLU A 270 -22.22 16.22 -3.98
N HIS A 271 -22.09 14.96 -3.53
CA HIS A 271 -22.31 14.58 -2.13
C HIS A 271 -21.08 14.03 -1.39
N LEU A 272 -20.14 13.43 -2.10
CA LEU A 272 -19.03 12.64 -1.51
C LEU A 272 -17.64 13.15 -1.86
N HIS A 273 -17.53 14.14 -2.75
CA HIS A 273 -16.24 14.75 -3.09
C HIS A 273 -15.57 15.32 -1.84
N PRO A 274 -14.23 15.21 -1.68
CA PRO A 274 -13.50 15.67 -0.48
C PRO A 274 -13.78 17.12 -0.09
N GLU A 275 -14.11 17.98 -1.04
CA GLU A 275 -14.47 19.37 -0.78
C GLU A 275 -15.90 19.57 -0.26
N LYS A 276 -16.75 18.54 -0.38
CA LYS A 276 -18.16 18.55 0.07
C LYS A 276 -18.35 17.88 1.42
N ILE A 277 -17.44 16.98 1.80
CA ILE A 277 -17.53 16.24 3.05
C ILE A 277 -17.20 17.16 4.24
N ASP A 278 -18.06 17.12 5.26
CA ASP A 278 -17.81 17.80 6.54
C ASP A 278 -16.87 16.95 7.42
N LEU A 279 -15.58 17.30 7.41
CA LEU A 279 -14.56 16.66 8.25
C LEU A 279 -14.67 17.02 9.74
N THR A 280 -15.62 17.88 10.14
CA THR A 280 -15.84 18.29 11.53
C THR A 280 -17.00 17.53 12.22
N ASP A 281 -17.74 16.71 11.48
CA ASP A 281 -18.87 15.96 12.02
C ASP A 281 -18.44 14.98 13.13
N GLN A 282 -18.74 15.35 14.36
CA GLN A 282 -18.38 14.57 15.55
C GLN A 282 -19.12 13.22 15.63
N LYS A 283 -20.23 13.04 14.91
CA LYS A 283 -20.92 11.75 14.85
C LYS A 283 -20.05 10.69 14.18
N VAL A 284 -19.29 11.06 13.15
CA VAL A 284 -18.34 10.14 12.48
C VAL A 284 -17.30 9.67 13.48
N TYR A 285 -16.65 10.58 14.20
CA TYR A 285 -15.59 10.20 15.16
C TYR A 285 -16.14 9.32 16.29
N LYS A 286 -17.28 9.65 16.86
CA LYS A 286 -17.91 8.89 17.95
C LYS A 286 -18.45 7.55 17.47
N ASN A 287 -19.33 7.56 16.47
CA ASN A 287 -20.11 6.37 16.09
C ASN A 287 -19.32 5.38 15.23
N ILE A 288 -18.20 5.79 14.61
CA ILE A 288 -17.35 4.92 13.81
C ILE A 288 -16.07 4.59 14.59
N PHE A 289 -15.22 5.59 14.84
CA PHE A 289 -13.88 5.37 15.39
C PHE A 289 -13.90 5.00 16.88
N HIS A 290 -14.70 5.66 17.72
CA HIS A 290 -14.77 5.32 19.15
C HIS A 290 -15.58 4.02 19.38
N ASP A 291 -16.68 3.82 18.66
CA ASP A 291 -17.49 2.61 18.75
C ASP A 291 -16.81 1.38 18.10
N GLY A 292 -15.82 1.60 17.26
CA GLY A 292 -15.07 0.53 16.62
C GLY A 292 -15.81 -0.15 15.48
N LYS A 293 -16.50 0.62 14.63
CA LYS A 293 -17.19 0.12 13.42
C LYS A 293 -16.23 0.20 12.23
N TRP A 294 -15.38 -0.81 12.08
CA TRP A 294 -14.25 -0.81 11.15
C TRP A 294 -14.57 -1.28 9.73
N GLY A 295 -15.79 -1.76 9.47
CA GLY A 295 -16.18 -2.25 8.15
C GLY A 295 -15.99 -1.19 7.06
N GLY A 296 -15.12 -1.48 6.08
CA GLY A 296 -14.84 -0.58 4.97
C GLY A 296 -13.90 0.59 5.27
N ILE A 297 -13.36 0.71 6.49
CA ILE A 297 -12.44 1.77 6.84
C ILE A 297 -11.03 1.37 6.44
N PHE A 298 -10.46 2.11 5.49
CA PHE A 298 -9.11 1.88 4.99
C PHE A 298 -8.05 1.97 6.11
N GLN A 299 -7.07 1.07 6.10
CA GLN A 299 -5.98 0.93 7.08
C GLN A 299 -6.40 0.54 8.52
N PHE A 300 -7.69 0.29 8.78
CA PHE A 300 -8.16 -0.19 10.08
C PHE A 300 -8.63 -1.64 10.04
N THR A 301 -7.98 -2.49 9.26
CA THR A 301 -8.27 -3.93 9.15
C THR A 301 -7.57 -4.76 10.23
N GLU A 302 -6.44 -4.28 10.77
CA GLU A 302 -5.66 -4.99 11.79
C GLU A 302 -6.13 -4.63 13.20
N SER A 303 -6.25 -5.65 14.05
CA SER A 303 -6.71 -5.51 15.44
C SER A 303 -5.84 -4.54 16.27
N GLY A 304 -4.53 -4.48 16.00
CA GLY A 304 -3.63 -3.56 16.66
C GLY A 304 -3.93 -2.10 16.34
N ALA A 305 -4.18 -1.76 15.07
CA ALA A 305 -4.58 -0.42 14.63
C ALA A 305 -5.93 -0.02 15.23
N GLN A 306 -6.89 -0.95 15.23
CA GLN A 306 -8.21 -0.77 15.82
C GLN A 306 -8.15 -0.48 17.33
N ASN A 307 -7.36 -1.27 18.07
CA ASN A 307 -7.18 -1.08 19.51
C ASN A 307 -6.49 0.25 19.83
N PHE A 308 -5.47 0.62 19.07
CA PHE A 308 -4.81 1.92 19.24
C PHE A 308 -5.80 3.08 18.97
N CYS A 309 -6.58 3.00 17.91
CA CYS A 309 -7.57 4.03 17.57
C CYS A 309 -8.65 4.18 18.66
N LYS A 310 -9.16 3.06 19.22
CA LYS A 310 -10.11 3.07 20.34
C LYS A 310 -9.55 3.74 21.58
N GLN A 311 -8.26 3.54 21.88
CA GLN A 311 -7.59 4.21 23.00
C GLN A 311 -7.35 5.70 22.72
N ALA A 312 -6.90 6.02 21.52
CA ALA A 312 -6.58 7.39 21.13
C ALA A 312 -7.81 8.29 20.92
N LYS A 313 -8.99 7.71 20.65
CA LYS A 313 -10.27 8.42 20.50
C LYS A 313 -10.16 9.68 19.62
N PRO A 314 -9.98 9.54 18.30
CA PRO A 314 -9.81 10.69 17.41
C PRO A 314 -11.02 11.63 17.46
N LYS A 315 -10.77 12.95 17.38
CA LYS A 315 -11.78 13.99 17.41
C LYS A 315 -11.85 14.79 16.11
N ASN A 316 -10.89 14.61 15.24
CA ASN A 316 -10.74 15.30 13.95
C ASN A 316 -9.89 14.47 13.00
N ILE A 317 -9.77 14.92 11.75
CA ILE A 317 -9.02 14.23 10.71
C ILE A 317 -7.52 14.19 10.99
N ILE A 318 -6.97 15.18 11.68
CA ILE A 318 -5.55 15.22 12.07
C ILE A 318 -5.24 14.09 13.04
N ASP A 319 -6.12 13.86 14.02
CA ASP A 319 -5.98 12.72 14.95
C ASP A 319 -6.00 11.38 14.21
N VAL A 320 -6.92 11.19 13.24
CA VAL A 320 -6.98 9.97 12.43
C VAL A 320 -5.70 9.80 11.62
N SER A 321 -5.21 10.86 10.99
CA SER A 321 -3.95 10.87 10.24
C SER A 321 -2.75 10.55 11.13
N ALA A 322 -2.71 11.10 12.35
CA ALA A 322 -1.67 10.81 13.33
C ALA A 322 -1.69 9.34 13.77
N ILE A 323 -2.87 8.78 14.03
CA ILE A 323 -3.03 7.38 14.43
C ILE A 323 -2.50 6.44 13.33
N THR A 324 -2.87 6.67 12.07
CA THR A 324 -2.38 5.85 10.95
C THR A 324 -0.88 6.02 10.72
N SER A 325 -0.32 7.19 10.97
CA SER A 325 1.11 7.47 10.84
C SER A 325 1.94 6.86 11.97
N ILE A 326 1.40 6.80 13.19
CA ILE A 326 2.05 6.18 14.35
C ILE A 326 1.99 4.65 14.25
N TYR A 327 0.91 4.10 13.70
CA TYR A 327 0.75 2.65 13.54
C TYR A 327 1.64 2.12 12.40
N ARG A 328 2.95 2.26 12.58
CA ARG A 328 4.01 1.76 11.68
C ARG A 328 5.11 1.12 12.52
N PRO A 329 5.88 0.17 11.97
CA PRO A 329 6.90 -0.57 12.74
C PRO A 329 7.88 0.30 13.53
N GLY A 330 8.36 1.40 12.95
CA GLY A 330 9.29 2.31 13.61
C GLY A 330 8.71 3.00 14.85
N PRO A 331 7.64 3.79 14.75
CA PRO A 331 7.01 4.45 15.89
C PRO A 331 6.46 3.49 16.93
N LEU A 332 5.87 2.36 16.53
CA LEU A 332 5.41 1.32 17.45
C LEU A 332 6.58 0.73 18.25
N GLY A 333 7.72 0.50 17.59
CA GLY A 333 8.94 0.01 18.25
C GLY A 333 9.44 0.96 19.35
N ALA A 334 9.21 2.26 19.21
CA ALA A 334 9.53 3.29 20.18
C ALA A 334 8.41 3.57 21.21
N ASN A 335 7.32 2.77 21.20
CA ASN A 335 6.13 2.96 22.04
C ASN A 335 5.49 4.37 21.90
N VAL A 336 5.53 4.96 20.71
CA VAL A 336 4.97 6.29 20.45
C VAL A 336 3.45 6.25 20.60
N ASP A 337 2.79 5.15 20.24
CA ASP A 337 1.36 4.92 20.40
C ASP A 337 0.87 5.16 21.84
N LYS A 338 1.51 4.51 22.81
CA LYS A 338 1.17 4.65 24.23
C LYS A 338 1.46 6.04 24.78
N LYS A 339 2.58 6.63 24.35
CA LYS A 339 2.95 8.00 24.76
C LYS A 339 1.98 9.03 24.18
N TYR A 340 1.58 8.86 22.92
CA TYR A 340 0.61 9.73 22.24
C TYR A 340 -0.75 9.72 22.96
N VAL A 341 -1.29 8.55 23.30
CA VAL A 341 -2.55 8.43 24.05
C VAL A 341 -2.48 9.21 25.36
N LYS A 342 -1.42 8.99 26.17
CA LYS A 342 -1.22 9.71 27.45
C LYS A 342 -1.14 11.21 27.28
N ALA A 343 -0.40 11.69 26.28
CA ALA A 343 -0.27 13.13 26.00
C ALA A 343 -1.60 13.74 25.56
N LYS A 344 -2.36 13.03 24.76
CA LYS A 344 -3.71 13.44 24.31
C LYS A 344 -4.72 13.51 25.44
N GLU A 345 -4.65 12.62 26.43
CA GLU A 345 -5.49 12.63 27.63
C GLU A 345 -5.18 13.83 28.53
N ASN A 346 -3.92 14.25 28.60
CA ASN A 346 -3.49 15.40 29.42
C ASN A 346 -2.66 16.42 28.61
N PRO A 347 -3.28 17.18 27.68
CA PRO A 347 -2.56 18.14 26.83
C PRO A 347 -1.87 19.28 27.62
N ARG A 348 -2.38 19.61 28.82
CA ARG A 348 -1.79 20.64 29.66
C ARG A 348 -0.49 20.21 30.33
N GLY A 349 -0.27 18.92 30.46
CA GLY A 349 0.95 18.33 31.04
C GLY A 349 2.10 18.19 30.04
N ILE A 350 1.93 18.61 28.78
CA ILE A 350 2.98 18.48 27.77
C ILE A 350 4.03 19.56 27.98
N ASN A 351 5.27 19.12 28.20
CA ASN A 351 6.41 20.01 28.32
C ASN A 351 7.08 20.18 26.95
N TYR A 352 6.94 21.34 26.34
CA TYR A 352 7.58 21.67 25.08
C TYR A 352 8.95 22.29 25.32
N LEU A 353 9.96 21.92 24.53
CA LEU A 353 11.32 22.47 24.62
C LEU A 353 11.36 24.00 24.47
N ASN A 354 10.55 24.52 23.56
CA ASN A 354 10.40 25.96 23.32
C ASN A 354 9.10 26.27 22.56
N LYS A 355 8.85 27.55 22.30
CA LYS A 355 7.65 28.01 21.59
C LYS A 355 7.57 27.49 20.16
N CYS A 356 8.68 27.46 19.41
CA CYS A 356 8.69 27.00 18.02
C CYS A 356 8.29 25.52 17.93
N VAL A 357 8.84 24.67 18.81
CA VAL A 357 8.47 23.24 18.88
C VAL A 357 6.99 23.07 19.23
N LYS A 358 6.48 23.90 20.17
CA LYS A 358 5.06 23.91 20.52
C LYS A 358 4.18 24.26 19.31
N ASP A 359 4.52 25.32 18.59
CA ASP A 359 3.72 25.81 17.46
C ASP A 359 3.63 24.76 16.34
N ILE A 360 4.69 23.97 16.13
CA ILE A 360 4.75 22.88 15.13
C ILE A 360 4.02 21.63 15.62
N THR A 361 4.17 21.24 16.89
CA THR A 361 3.74 19.91 17.38
C THR A 361 2.50 19.93 18.25
N LYS A 362 1.88 21.09 18.50
CA LYS A 362 0.70 21.18 19.38
C LYS A 362 -0.49 20.33 18.92
N GLU A 363 -0.71 20.22 17.61
CA GLU A 363 -1.79 19.43 17.02
C GLU A 363 -1.53 17.92 17.12
N THR A 364 -0.27 17.53 17.28
CA THR A 364 0.17 16.14 17.47
C THR A 364 0.65 15.86 18.91
N TYR A 365 0.18 16.67 19.86
CA TYR A 365 0.43 16.50 21.30
C TYR A 365 1.93 16.42 21.68
N GLY A 366 2.77 17.21 21.00
CA GLY A 366 4.22 17.26 21.25
C GLY A 366 5.06 16.22 20.53
N PHE A 367 4.47 15.42 19.64
CA PHE A 367 5.20 14.43 18.85
C PHE A 367 5.45 14.90 17.42
N LEU A 368 6.64 14.62 16.90
CA LEU A 368 6.94 14.72 15.47
C LEU A 368 6.40 13.45 14.79
N ILE A 369 5.29 13.57 14.10
CA ILE A 369 4.57 12.46 13.47
C ILE A 369 4.63 12.58 11.96
N PHE A 370 4.40 13.78 11.45
CA PHE A 370 4.39 14.09 10.03
C PHE A 370 5.75 14.59 9.56
N GLN A 371 6.13 14.26 8.34
CA GLN A 371 7.41 14.73 7.78
C GLN A 371 7.45 16.24 7.57
N GLU A 372 6.31 16.88 7.45
CA GLU A 372 6.13 18.32 7.34
C GLU A 372 6.51 19.06 8.63
N GLN A 373 6.46 18.39 9.77
CA GLN A 373 6.85 18.96 11.06
C GLN A 373 8.37 19.03 11.24
#